data_6b7d70ce0d6c4bb710357334ce7a18b7
#
_entry.id   6b7d70ce0d6c4bb710357334ce7a18b7
#
_cell.length_a   1.000
_cell.length_b   1.000
_cell.length_c   1.000
_cell.angle_alpha   90.00
_cell.angle_beta   90.00
_cell.angle_gamma   90.00
#
_symmetry.space_group_name_H-M   'P 1'
#
loop_
_entity.id
_entity.type
_entity.pdbx_description
1 polymer ?
#
loop_
_entity_poly.entity_id
_entity_poly.type
_entity_poly.pdbx_seq_one_letter_code
_entity_poly.pdbx_strand_id
1 'polypeptide(L)'
;MKLSEWSKAAQGWSLAAGRWSAALESQSGIRAPRGTLIMDMTWVTGRIAVGGGIWNEDNMAQVADAGVTHILDMQIEFDDTRLAAPHGITVMWNPIDDDFQPKSADVFQRGVDFALEALEKEGAKLFVHCAAGVHRAPMMTLAILCSLGWKMADALRLIEAKRPVVDFADVYVNSVKGFLQEQVKAAK
;
A
#
# COMPACT_ATOMS: atom_id res chain seq x y z
N MET A 1 -8.46 -3.34 24.17
CA MET A 1 -6.99 -3.26 24.16
C MET A 1 -6.59 -1.82 24.48
N LYS A 2 -5.69 -1.58 25.44
CA LYS A 2 -5.37 -0.22 25.95
C LYS A 2 -4.35 0.46 25.04
N LEU A 3 -4.47 1.78 24.85
CA LEU A 3 -3.55 2.63 24.05
C LEU A 3 -2.05 2.38 24.35
N SER A 4 -1.72 1.95 25.59
CA SER A 4 -0.35 1.61 26.00
C SER A 4 0.24 0.33 25.37
N GLU A 5 -0.59 -0.55 24.84
CA GLU A 5 -0.14 -1.79 24.18
C GLU A 5 0.18 -1.53 22.69
N TRP A 6 -0.50 -0.57 22.09
CA TRP A 6 -0.24 -0.14 20.72
C TRP A 6 1.13 0.55 20.56
N SER A 7 1.55 1.36 21.57
CA SER A 7 2.86 2.01 21.53
C SER A 7 4.03 1.02 21.55
N LYS A 8 3.85 -0.14 22.23
CA LYS A 8 4.87 -1.21 22.26
C LYS A 8 4.91 -2.00 20.96
N ALA A 9 3.76 -2.25 20.33
CA ALA A 9 3.70 -2.89 19.02
C ALA A 9 4.35 -1.99 17.95
N ALA A 10 4.04 -0.69 17.94
CA ALA A 10 4.65 0.27 17.00
C ALA A 10 6.18 0.38 17.17
N GLN A 11 6.69 0.31 18.39
CA GLN A 11 8.14 0.29 18.66
C GLN A 11 8.82 -1.01 18.20
N GLY A 12 8.14 -2.15 18.32
CA GLY A 12 8.63 -3.43 17.79
C GLY A 12 8.69 -3.46 16.27
N TRP A 13 7.77 -2.80 15.61
CA TRP A 13 7.72 -2.70 14.15
C TRP A 13 8.73 -1.71 13.58
N SER A 14 9.02 -0.62 14.30
CA SER A 14 10.11 0.30 13.95
C SER A 14 11.48 -0.38 13.96
N LEU A 15 11.72 -1.31 14.89
CA LEU A 15 12.95 -2.12 14.94
C LEU A 15 13.03 -3.18 13.84
N ALA A 16 11.89 -3.68 13.37
CA ALA A 16 11.83 -4.56 12.21
C ALA A 16 12.14 -3.77 10.93
N ALA A 17 11.51 -2.62 10.72
CA ALA A 17 11.77 -1.73 9.58
C ALA A 17 13.27 -1.36 9.47
N GLY A 18 13.95 -1.09 10.59
CA GLY A 18 15.38 -0.77 10.62
C GLY A 18 16.29 -1.92 10.15
N ARG A 19 15.89 -3.17 10.33
CA ARG A 19 16.64 -4.33 9.80
C ARG A 19 16.44 -4.56 8.31
N TRP A 20 15.30 -4.12 7.76
CA TRP A 20 15.01 -4.22 6.33
C TRP A 20 15.67 -3.11 5.50
N SER A 21 15.88 -1.91 6.08
CA SER A 21 16.61 -0.81 5.45
C SER A 21 18.03 -1.24 5.02
N ALA A 22 18.74 -1.99 5.88
CA ALA A 22 20.10 -2.46 5.59
C ALA A 22 20.18 -3.43 4.39
N ALA A 23 19.12 -4.18 4.12
CA ALA A 23 19.05 -5.09 2.98
C ALA A 23 18.75 -4.35 1.65
N LEU A 24 18.03 -3.23 1.71
CA LEU A 24 17.72 -2.39 0.54
C LEU A 24 18.91 -1.50 0.12
N GLU A 25 19.72 -1.04 1.07
CA GLU A 25 20.94 -0.24 0.79
C GLU A 25 21.94 -1.00 -0.09
N SER A 26 21.98 -2.33 -0.01
CA SER A 26 22.89 -3.14 -0.81
C SER A 26 22.54 -3.23 -2.30
N GLN A 27 21.32 -2.87 -2.68
CA GLN A 27 20.82 -3.00 -4.05
C GLN A 27 20.75 -1.67 -4.83
N SER A 28 20.64 -0.51 -4.15
CA SER A 28 20.41 0.77 -4.81
C SER A 28 21.62 1.70 -4.90
N GLY A 29 22.67 1.45 -4.14
CA GLY A 29 23.87 2.32 -4.11
C GLY A 29 23.64 3.73 -3.53
N ILE A 30 22.43 4.04 -3.06
CA ILE A 30 22.06 5.33 -2.48
C ILE A 30 22.25 5.24 -0.96
N ARG A 31 23.26 5.92 -0.46
CA ARG A 31 23.53 6.03 0.97
C ARG A 31 22.72 7.17 1.56
N ALA A 32 21.61 6.84 2.25
CA ALA A 32 20.85 7.82 3.01
C ALA A 32 21.72 8.48 4.12
N PRO A 33 21.48 9.75 4.47
CA PRO A 33 22.11 10.39 5.63
C PRO A 33 21.86 9.56 6.89
N ARG A 34 22.87 9.47 7.77
CA ARG A 34 22.72 8.72 9.03
C ARG A 34 21.56 9.27 9.86
N GLY A 35 20.54 8.44 10.09
CA GLY A 35 19.37 8.77 10.91
C GLY A 35 18.06 8.93 10.15
N THR A 36 18.07 8.96 8.82
CA THR A 36 16.85 8.99 8.02
C THR A 36 16.35 7.57 7.77
N LEU A 37 15.20 7.21 8.30
CA LEU A 37 14.54 5.94 7.94
C LEU A 37 14.09 6.02 6.48
N ILE A 38 14.57 5.08 5.65
CA ILE A 38 14.14 4.98 4.26
C ILE A 38 12.66 4.58 4.25
N MET A 39 11.87 5.28 3.43
CA MET A 39 10.45 4.95 3.24
C MET A 39 10.31 3.52 2.70
N ASP A 40 9.49 2.72 3.39
CA ASP A 40 9.17 1.36 2.96
C ASP A 40 8.19 1.38 1.79
N MET A 41 8.72 1.49 0.57
CA MET A 41 7.97 1.56 -0.66
C MET A 41 8.61 0.70 -1.75
N THR A 42 7.81 -0.18 -2.37
CA THR A 42 8.25 -1.10 -3.43
C THR A 42 7.43 -0.90 -4.69
N TRP A 43 8.07 -0.57 -5.80
CA TRP A 43 7.41 -0.50 -7.11
C TRP A 43 7.10 -1.90 -7.63
N VAL A 44 5.81 -2.26 -7.70
CA VAL A 44 5.35 -3.53 -8.30
C VAL A 44 5.16 -3.42 -9.79
N THR A 45 4.82 -2.23 -10.28
CA THR A 45 4.82 -1.88 -11.72
C THR A 45 5.55 -0.55 -11.90
N GLY A 46 5.68 -0.07 -13.13
CA GLY A 46 6.25 1.28 -13.40
C GLY A 46 5.41 2.43 -12.82
N ARG A 47 4.16 2.19 -12.42
CA ARG A 47 3.22 3.21 -11.96
C ARG A 47 2.51 2.91 -10.65
N ILE A 48 2.68 1.72 -10.09
CA ILE A 48 2.02 1.29 -8.84
C ILE A 48 3.09 0.82 -7.86
N ALA A 49 3.15 1.42 -6.69
CA ALA A 49 3.97 1.01 -5.57
C ALA A 49 3.11 0.50 -4.41
N VAL A 50 3.69 -0.38 -3.59
CA VAL A 50 3.10 -0.94 -2.36
C VAL A 50 4.07 -0.76 -1.21
N GLY A 51 3.56 -0.43 -0.01
CA GLY A 51 4.47 -0.25 1.13
C GLY A 51 3.83 -0.09 2.49
N GLY A 52 4.68 0.26 3.43
CA GLY A 52 4.34 0.57 4.81
C GLY A 52 3.87 2.00 5.02
N GLY A 53 3.53 2.34 6.26
CA GLY A 53 2.92 3.60 6.63
C GLY A 53 3.84 4.81 6.46
N ILE A 54 3.23 5.94 6.16
CA ILE A 54 3.86 7.25 6.13
C ILE A 54 3.62 7.88 7.50
N TRP A 55 4.66 7.99 8.32
CA TRP A 55 4.51 8.36 9.73
C TRP A 55 4.89 9.81 10.04
N ASN A 56 5.53 10.51 9.11
CA ASN A 56 6.03 11.86 9.31
C ASN A 56 6.29 12.56 7.97
N GLU A 57 6.65 13.86 8.04
CA GLU A 57 6.96 14.69 6.89
C GLU A 57 8.16 14.19 6.08
N ASP A 58 9.19 13.62 6.74
CA ASP A 58 10.37 13.08 6.04
C ASP A 58 9.99 11.85 5.18
N ASN A 59 9.10 10.98 5.66
CA ASN A 59 8.57 9.86 4.88
C ASN A 59 7.74 10.38 3.69
N MET A 60 6.88 11.37 3.91
CA MET A 60 6.07 11.95 2.84
C MET A 60 6.94 12.64 1.78
N ALA A 61 7.98 13.36 2.19
CA ALA A 61 8.94 13.96 1.26
C ALA A 61 9.60 12.90 0.36
N GLN A 62 10.01 11.75 0.93
CA GLN A 62 10.57 10.64 0.15
C GLN A 62 9.57 10.05 -0.85
N VAL A 63 8.30 9.95 -0.47
CA VAL A 63 7.20 9.52 -1.36
C VAL A 63 7.03 10.50 -2.52
N ALA A 64 7.06 11.81 -2.23
CA ALA A 64 6.97 12.86 -3.23
C ALA A 64 8.19 12.84 -4.18
N ASP A 65 9.41 12.70 -3.64
CA ASP A 65 10.66 12.63 -4.40
C ASP A 65 10.70 11.42 -5.36
N ALA A 66 10.03 10.31 -5.00
CA ALA A 66 9.85 9.16 -5.87
C ALA A 66 8.87 9.42 -7.03
N GLY A 67 8.24 10.60 -7.05
CA GLY A 67 7.30 11.04 -8.08
C GLY A 67 5.89 10.48 -7.92
N VAL A 68 5.52 10.04 -6.71
CA VAL A 68 4.13 9.63 -6.41
C VAL A 68 3.22 10.85 -6.51
N THR A 69 2.09 10.67 -7.18
CA THR A 69 1.07 11.72 -7.39
C THR A 69 -0.24 11.41 -6.67
N HIS A 70 -0.48 10.13 -6.38
CA HIS A 70 -1.69 9.65 -5.73
C HIS A 70 -1.33 8.63 -4.66
N ILE A 71 -1.98 8.71 -3.51
CA ILE A 71 -1.84 7.76 -2.40
C ILE A 71 -3.21 7.15 -2.12
N LEU A 72 -3.26 5.82 -2.03
CA LEU A 72 -4.38 5.07 -1.49
C LEU A 72 -3.97 4.54 -0.12
N ASP A 73 -4.41 5.24 0.91
CA ASP A 73 -4.09 4.96 2.30
C ASP A 73 -5.12 4.00 2.89
N MET A 74 -4.67 2.78 3.21
CA MET A 74 -5.48 1.71 3.80
C MET A 74 -5.36 1.66 5.33
N GLN A 75 -4.65 2.62 5.94
CA GLN A 75 -4.48 2.68 7.39
C GLN A 75 -5.77 3.11 8.08
N ILE A 76 -6.14 2.42 9.15
CA ILE A 76 -7.13 2.91 10.11
C ILE A 76 -6.46 3.78 11.19
N GLU A 77 -5.15 3.64 11.30
CA GLU A 77 -4.33 4.22 12.35
C GLU A 77 -4.05 5.71 12.13
N PHE A 78 -3.97 6.15 10.88
CA PHE A 78 -3.58 7.51 10.54
C PHE A 78 -4.05 7.90 9.13
N ASP A 79 -4.50 9.15 8.96
CA ASP A 79 -4.88 9.74 7.67
C ASP A 79 -3.78 10.65 7.16
N ASP A 80 -3.19 10.31 6.03
CA ASP A 80 -2.05 10.99 5.43
C ASP A 80 -2.40 12.30 4.69
N THR A 81 -3.67 12.64 4.55
CA THR A 81 -4.13 13.80 3.76
C THR A 81 -3.38 15.09 4.14
N ARG A 82 -3.14 15.29 5.44
CA ARG A 82 -2.47 16.51 5.93
C ARG A 82 -0.98 16.53 5.59
N LEU A 83 -0.31 15.38 5.62
CA LEU A 83 1.11 15.27 5.26
C LEU A 83 1.31 15.42 3.74
N ALA A 84 0.36 14.93 2.94
CA ALA A 84 0.42 14.94 1.48
C ALA A 84 0.14 16.31 0.86
N ALA A 85 -0.68 17.14 1.52
CA ALA A 85 -1.14 18.42 0.98
C ALA A 85 -0.01 19.38 0.56
N PRO A 86 1.08 19.59 1.32
CA PRO A 86 2.20 20.45 0.90
C PRO A 86 2.91 19.97 -0.36
N HIS A 87 2.83 18.69 -0.69
CA HIS A 87 3.47 18.06 -1.85
C HIS A 87 2.56 17.97 -3.07
N GLY A 88 1.31 18.43 -2.98
CA GLY A 88 0.33 18.34 -4.07
C GLY A 88 -0.08 16.89 -4.42
N ILE A 89 0.11 15.95 -3.50
CA ILE A 89 -0.27 14.55 -3.68
C ILE A 89 -1.75 14.37 -3.31
N THR A 90 -2.51 13.74 -4.20
CA THR A 90 -3.91 13.42 -3.93
C THR A 90 -4.01 12.14 -3.09
N VAL A 91 -4.70 12.22 -1.95
CA VAL A 91 -4.89 11.08 -1.05
C VAL A 91 -6.34 10.63 -1.05
N MET A 92 -6.55 9.32 -1.14
CA MET A 92 -7.77 8.67 -0.72
C MET A 92 -7.52 7.89 0.57
N TRP A 93 -8.08 8.33 1.66
CA TRP A 93 -8.11 7.56 2.89
C TRP A 93 -9.26 6.55 2.83
N ASN A 94 -8.93 5.27 2.75
CA ASN A 94 -9.85 4.14 2.66
C ASN A 94 -9.59 3.13 3.80
N PRO A 95 -9.82 3.55 5.06
CA PRO A 95 -9.36 2.81 6.22
C PRO A 95 -10.06 1.47 6.37
N ILE A 96 -9.29 0.43 6.65
CA ILE A 96 -9.77 -0.89 7.05
C ILE A 96 -8.92 -1.47 8.15
N ASP A 97 -9.51 -2.33 8.98
CA ASP A 97 -8.81 -3.05 10.03
C ASP A 97 -8.06 -4.27 9.46
N ASP A 98 -6.93 -4.61 10.08
CA ASP A 98 -6.13 -5.80 9.78
C ASP A 98 -6.47 -6.94 10.76
N ASP A 99 -7.74 -7.34 10.74
CA ASP A 99 -8.38 -8.23 11.71
C ASP A 99 -8.57 -9.67 11.20
N PHE A 100 -8.05 -9.97 10.01
CA PHE A 100 -8.21 -11.26 9.33
C PHE A 100 -9.68 -11.67 9.14
N GLN A 101 -10.59 -10.68 9.01
CA GLN A 101 -11.99 -10.90 8.65
C GLN A 101 -12.23 -10.57 7.17
N PRO A 102 -13.28 -11.13 6.55
CA PRO A 102 -13.67 -10.78 5.19
C PRO A 102 -13.90 -9.27 5.04
N LYS A 103 -13.47 -8.70 3.93
CA LYS A 103 -13.65 -7.28 3.61
C LYS A 103 -14.79 -7.10 2.62
N SER A 104 -15.57 -6.03 2.82
CA SER A 104 -16.72 -5.73 1.98
C SER A 104 -16.31 -5.29 0.57
N ALA A 105 -17.18 -5.54 -0.41
CA ALA A 105 -16.96 -5.12 -1.79
C ALA A 105 -16.80 -3.59 -1.93
N ASP A 106 -17.49 -2.81 -1.09
CA ASP A 106 -17.43 -1.34 -1.11
C ASP A 106 -16.02 -0.79 -0.86
N VAL A 107 -15.24 -1.45 0.01
CA VAL A 107 -13.85 -1.05 0.27
C VAL A 107 -13.01 -1.20 -0.99
N PHE A 108 -13.16 -2.31 -1.69
CA PHE A 108 -12.46 -2.56 -2.95
C PHE A 108 -12.94 -1.60 -4.04
N GLN A 109 -14.27 -1.41 -4.15
CA GLN A 109 -14.85 -0.54 -5.17
C GLN A 109 -14.26 0.86 -5.08
N ARG A 110 -14.31 1.49 -3.89
CA ARG A 110 -13.76 2.84 -3.70
C ARG A 110 -12.27 2.91 -4.05
N GLY A 111 -11.46 1.96 -3.55
CA GLY A 111 -10.03 1.96 -3.79
C GLY A 111 -9.67 1.70 -5.25
N VAL A 112 -10.39 0.80 -5.93
CA VAL A 112 -10.20 0.51 -7.35
C VAL A 112 -10.62 1.70 -8.21
N ASP A 113 -11.78 2.31 -7.96
CA ASP A 113 -12.24 3.48 -8.73
C ASP A 113 -11.24 4.63 -8.65
N PHE A 114 -10.76 4.95 -7.44
CA PHE A 114 -9.73 5.96 -7.24
C PHE A 114 -8.44 5.62 -7.99
N ALA A 115 -7.99 4.37 -7.91
CA ALA A 115 -6.77 3.93 -8.56
C ALA A 115 -6.87 3.99 -10.10
N LEU A 116 -8.00 3.57 -10.67
CA LEU A 116 -8.23 3.61 -12.11
C LEU A 116 -8.30 5.05 -12.60
N GLU A 117 -9.06 5.93 -11.93
CA GLU A 117 -9.12 7.37 -12.27
C GLU A 117 -7.72 8.02 -12.20
N ALA A 118 -6.95 7.73 -11.15
CA ALA A 118 -5.59 8.23 -11.03
C ALA A 118 -4.70 7.78 -12.19
N LEU A 119 -4.77 6.49 -12.54
CA LEU A 119 -3.93 5.89 -13.57
C LEU A 119 -4.35 6.23 -15.01
N GLU A 120 -5.54 6.80 -15.24
CA GLU A 120 -5.90 7.41 -16.53
C GLU A 120 -5.06 8.64 -16.85
N LYS A 121 -4.59 9.37 -15.84
CA LYS A 121 -3.77 10.55 -16.01
C LYS A 121 -2.35 10.17 -16.45
N GLU A 122 -1.86 10.80 -17.53
CA GLU A 122 -0.50 10.56 -18.01
C GLU A 122 0.54 10.89 -16.92
N GLY A 123 1.53 10.03 -16.76
CA GLY A 123 2.61 10.22 -15.77
C GLY A 123 2.20 9.98 -14.31
N ALA A 124 0.91 9.77 -14.02
CA ALA A 124 0.49 9.53 -12.64
C ALA A 124 1.09 8.24 -12.07
N LYS A 125 1.49 8.30 -10.81
CA LYS A 125 2.04 7.19 -10.03
C LYS A 125 1.27 7.05 -8.73
N LEU A 126 0.81 5.83 -8.46
CA LEU A 126 0.00 5.46 -7.30
C LEU A 126 0.87 4.74 -6.26
N PHE A 127 0.75 5.15 -5.02
CA PHE A 127 1.27 4.43 -3.88
C PHE A 127 0.11 3.89 -3.03
N VAL A 128 0.04 2.57 -2.88
CA VAL A 128 -0.93 1.88 -2.03
C VAL A 128 -0.21 1.44 -0.77
N HIS A 129 -0.64 1.89 0.38
CA HIS A 129 0.02 1.52 1.62
C HIS A 129 -0.96 1.23 2.76
N CYS A 130 -0.44 0.59 3.79
CA CYS A 130 -1.04 0.41 5.10
C CYS A 130 0.05 0.49 6.16
N ALA A 131 -0.21 0.19 7.42
CA ALA A 131 0.80 0.33 8.47
C ALA A 131 2.10 -0.45 8.18
N ALA A 132 2.01 -1.72 7.77
CA ALA A 132 3.18 -2.60 7.54
C ALA A 132 3.44 -2.95 6.07
N GLY A 133 2.50 -2.69 5.18
CA GLY A 133 2.61 -3.09 3.78
C GLY A 133 2.64 -4.62 3.56
N VAL A 134 2.06 -5.38 4.48
CA VAL A 134 2.08 -6.86 4.48
C VAL A 134 0.76 -7.47 4.04
N HIS A 135 -0.38 -6.93 4.47
CA HIS A 135 -1.70 -7.50 4.21
C HIS A 135 -2.63 -6.56 3.44
N ARG A 136 -3.09 -5.44 4.07
CA ARG A 136 -4.15 -4.54 3.56
C ARG A 136 -3.79 -3.91 2.22
N ALA A 137 -2.60 -3.32 2.12
CA ALA A 137 -2.12 -2.68 0.89
C ALA A 137 -1.87 -3.70 -0.25
N PRO A 138 -1.20 -4.85 -0.03
CA PRO A 138 -1.09 -5.89 -1.05
C PRO A 138 -2.43 -6.44 -1.53
N MET A 139 -3.39 -6.67 -0.61
CA MET A 139 -4.75 -7.10 -0.95
C MET A 139 -5.44 -6.10 -1.89
N MET A 140 -5.40 -4.81 -1.57
CA MET A 140 -5.97 -3.76 -2.42
C MET A 140 -5.24 -3.66 -3.76
N THR A 141 -3.92 -3.77 -3.76
CA THR A 141 -3.12 -3.77 -5.00
C THR A 141 -3.47 -4.95 -5.89
N LEU A 142 -3.73 -6.13 -5.31
CA LEU A 142 -4.22 -7.30 -6.04
C LEU A 142 -5.56 -7.00 -6.73
N ALA A 143 -6.51 -6.38 -6.03
CA ALA A 143 -7.80 -5.98 -6.60
C ALA A 143 -7.61 -4.99 -7.76
N ILE A 144 -6.76 -3.98 -7.59
CA ILE A 144 -6.45 -2.97 -8.62
C ILE A 144 -5.84 -3.63 -9.86
N LEU A 145 -4.82 -4.48 -9.71
CA LEU A 145 -4.18 -5.16 -10.83
C LEU A 145 -5.17 -6.04 -11.60
N CYS A 146 -6.03 -6.79 -10.88
CA CYS A 146 -7.06 -7.59 -11.51
C CYS A 146 -8.08 -6.74 -12.28
N SER A 147 -8.47 -5.59 -11.74
CA SER A 147 -9.37 -4.64 -12.41
C SER A 147 -8.71 -3.98 -13.63
N LEU A 148 -7.38 -3.89 -13.66
CA LEU A 148 -6.58 -3.49 -14.84
C LEU A 148 -6.40 -4.63 -15.86
N GLY A 149 -7.05 -5.79 -15.66
CA GLY A 149 -7.03 -6.93 -16.59
C GLY A 149 -5.95 -7.98 -16.32
N TRP A 150 -5.20 -7.89 -15.22
CA TRP A 150 -4.25 -8.93 -14.85
C TRP A 150 -4.98 -10.20 -14.41
N LYS A 151 -4.45 -11.36 -14.78
CA LYS A 151 -4.89 -12.62 -14.18
C LYS A 151 -4.46 -12.64 -12.72
N MET A 152 -5.33 -13.04 -11.82
CA MET A 152 -5.06 -13.06 -10.38
C MET A 152 -3.76 -13.80 -10.02
N ALA A 153 -3.52 -14.97 -10.63
CA ALA A 153 -2.31 -15.74 -10.37
C ALA A 153 -1.02 -14.99 -10.80
N ASP A 154 -1.08 -14.18 -11.85
CA ASP A 154 0.05 -13.40 -12.33
C ASP A 154 0.28 -12.17 -11.43
N ALA A 155 -0.80 -11.52 -10.98
CA ALA A 155 -0.74 -10.39 -10.06
C ALA A 155 -0.18 -10.81 -8.69
N LEU A 156 -0.62 -11.94 -8.13
CA LEU A 156 -0.07 -12.50 -6.89
C LEU A 156 1.44 -12.72 -7.02
N ARG A 157 1.86 -13.47 -8.05
CA ARG A 157 3.29 -13.74 -8.29
C ARG A 157 4.12 -12.46 -8.47
N LEU A 158 3.57 -11.47 -9.16
CA LEU A 158 4.27 -10.18 -9.35
C LEU A 158 4.50 -9.48 -8.02
N ILE A 159 3.44 -9.35 -7.20
CA ILE A 159 3.54 -8.65 -5.93
C ILE A 159 4.50 -9.39 -4.99
N GLU A 160 4.39 -10.70 -4.85
CA GLU A 160 5.28 -11.52 -4.02
C GLU A 160 6.74 -11.43 -4.48
N ALA A 161 6.99 -11.51 -5.77
CA ALA A 161 8.35 -11.43 -6.32
C ALA A 161 9.00 -10.05 -6.09
N LYS A 162 8.20 -8.97 -6.12
CA LYS A 162 8.69 -7.60 -5.90
C LYS A 162 8.79 -7.25 -4.43
N ARG A 163 7.88 -7.77 -3.60
CA ARG A 163 7.77 -7.48 -2.17
C ARG A 163 7.62 -8.77 -1.36
N PRO A 164 8.73 -9.47 -1.06
CA PRO A 164 8.69 -10.80 -0.42
C PRO A 164 8.11 -10.84 1.01
N VAL A 165 7.90 -9.68 1.63
CA VAL A 165 7.28 -9.59 2.98
C VAL A 165 5.76 -9.69 2.96
N VAL A 166 5.14 -9.71 1.77
CA VAL A 166 3.68 -9.79 1.62
C VAL A 166 3.19 -11.15 2.11
N ASP A 167 2.12 -11.11 2.89
CA ASP A 167 1.34 -12.28 3.26
C ASP A 167 -0.08 -12.15 2.69
N PHE A 168 -0.38 -12.98 1.73
CA PHE A 168 -1.70 -13.08 1.13
C PHE A 168 -2.57 -14.07 1.92
N ALA A 169 -3.03 -13.65 3.10
CA ALA A 169 -3.97 -14.44 3.88
C ALA A 169 -5.20 -14.84 3.04
N ASP A 170 -5.60 -16.10 3.10
CA ASP A 170 -6.70 -16.66 2.30
C ASP A 170 -7.99 -15.84 2.39
N VAL A 171 -8.31 -15.33 3.57
CA VAL A 171 -9.51 -14.51 3.81
C VAL A 171 -9.51 -13.25 2.97
N TYR A 172 -8.35 -12.59 2.82
CA TYR A 172 -8.21 -11.38 2.03
C TYR A 172 -8.22 -11.68 0.53
N VAL A 173 -7.55 -12.74 0.09
CA VAL A 173 -7.61 -13.19 -1.31
C VAL A 173 -9.03 -13.58 -1.70
N ASN A 174 -9.76 -14.25 -0.80
CA ASN A 174 -11.16 -14.63 -1.05
C ASN A 174 -12.09 -13.39 -1.09
N SER A 175 -11.80 -12.36 -0.28
CA SER A 175 -12.53 -11.08 -0.36
C SER A 175 -12.33 -10.39 -1.72
N VAL A 176 -11.11 -10.37 -2.24
CA VAL A 176 -10.82 -9.86 -3.60
C VAL A 176 -11.55 -10.68 -4.67
N LYS A 177 -11.55 -12.02 -4.57
CA LYS A 177 -12.30 -12.87 -5.52
C LYS A 177 -13.78 -12.57 -5.52
N GLY A 178 -14.38 -12.40 -4.32
CA GLY A 178 -15.79 -12.04 -4.16
C GLY A 178 -16.12 -10.72 -4.86
N PHE A 179 -15.34 -9.68 -4.59
CA PHE A 179 -15.46 -8.38 -5.25
C PHE A 179 -15.41 -8.48 -6.78
N LEU A 180 -14.42 -9.16 -7.34
CA LEU A 180 -14.29 -9.30 -8.79
C LEU A 180 -15.44 -10.08 -9.43
N GLN A 181 -16.02 -11.06 -8.72
CA GLN A 181 -17.21 -11.78 -9.18
C GLN A 181 -18.45 -10.90 -9.22
N GLU A 182 -18.61 -9.99 -8.26
CA GLU A 182 -19.69 -9.02 -8.24
C GLU A 182 -19.58 -8.03 -9.40
N GLN A 183 -18.39 -7.55 -9.70
CA GLN A 183 -18.10 -6.69 -10.86
C GLN A 183 -18.55 -7.34 -12.18
N VAL A 184 -18.21 -8.61 -12.38
CA VAL A 184 -18.60 -9.35 -13.60
C VAL A 184 -20.11 -9.53 -13.69
N LYS A 185 -20.83 -9.67 -12.57
CA LYS A 185 -22.30 -9.76 -12.55
C LYS A 185 -22.96 -8.43 -12.87
N ALA A 186 -22.41 -7.33 -12.36
CA ALA A 186 -22.95 -5.98 -12.59
C ALA A 186 -22.75 -5.50 -14.04
N ALA A 187 -21.77 -6.04 -14.76
CA ALA A 187 -21.47 -5.70 -16.17
C ALA A 187 -22.32 -6.48 -17.20
N LYS A 188 -23.18 -7.41 -16.76
CA LYS A 188 -24.09 -8.20 -17.60
C LYS A 188 -25.50 -7.66 -17.58
#